data_1658c9c4b61a067bd2b6d9486365ed6b
#
_entry.id   1658c9c4b61a067bd2b6d9486365ed6b
#
_cell.length_a   1.000
_cell.length_b   1.000
_cell.length_c   1.000
_cell.angle_alpha   90.00
_cell.angle_beta   90.00
_cell.angle_gamma   90.00
#
_symmetry.space_group_name_H-M   'P 1'
#
loop_
_entity.id
_entity.type
_entity.pdbx_description
1 polymer ?
#
loop_
_entity_poly.entity_id
_entity_poly.type
_entity_poly.pdbx_seq_one_letter_code
_entity_poly.pdbx_strand_id
1 'polypeptide(L)'
;MENYLVLDTENSGALRNKAHPFDPRNALLLAGLRCRNDVRIYDIDYSGRPYGDSCVAIRSAIAGADLVVGFNLKYDLHWLRRYNVLPGGITVWDCQLAEFILSNQTEQYPSLGDSCSRHKVILKKDTLKEYIAQGLDVSDIPLPELTEYLEGDLISTEELFLKQVDLIREAGLWNLFRLQCQDLLVLADMEYNGMKYDLEKSKSLAQACQVEEDELSRSLCGLVDPEIAPHVNWNSGDHLSAILYGGRISFDLRHENGVYKSGRNVGKPRYRIETIEYVFPQLVKPLQGSELKKDGFYKTDIDTLKGIKAKGVAKQIVNTSLRLSELSKLRGTYYEGIPKKFDEYGWEDNLVHGQLNQCVAVTGRTSSSNPNGQNITSDVKECFVSRYQ
;
A
#
# COMPACT_ATOMS: atom_id res chain seq x y z
N MET A 1 -21.84 26.63 11.09
CA MET A 1 -22.14 25.58 10.08
C MET A 1 -23.40 24.89 10.58
N GLU A 2 -24.53 25.26 10.01
CA GLU A 2 -25.82 24.79 10.56
C GLU A 2 -26.35 23.53 9.87
N ASN A 3 -25.97 23.27 8.62
CA ASN A 3 -26.46 22.16 7.81
C ASN A 3 -25.31 21.24 7.36
N TYR A 4 -24.79 20.45 8.29
CA TYR A 4 -23.78 19.42 8.01
C TYR A 4 -24.38 18.01 8.14
N LEU A 5 -23.74 17.05 7.49
CA LEU A 5 -24.09 15.64 7.55
C LEU A 5 -22.84 14.82 7.80
N VAL A 6 -22.79 14.09 8.90
CA VAL A 6 -21.73 13.12 9.18
C VAL A 6 -22.06 11.81 8.48
N LEU A 7 -21.07 11.22 7.83
CA LEU A 7 -21.16 9.99 7.06
C LEU A 7 -20.06 9.03 7.46
N ASP A 8 -20.41 7.74 7.54
CA ASP A 8 -19.49 6.63 7.67
C ASP A 8 -20.06 5.36 7.04
N THR A 9 -19.21 4.40 6.64
CA THR A 9 -19.63 3.18 5.93
C THR A 9 -18.97 1.92 6.48
N GLU A 10 -19.75 0.82 6.55
CA GLU A 10 -19.26 -0.51 6.88
C GLU A 10 -19.21 -1.40 5.63
N ASN A 11 -18.10 -2.13 5.44
CA ASN A 11 -17.80 -2.80 4.20
C ASN A 11 -17.27 -4.21 4.42
N SER A 12 -17.60 -5.15 3.52
CA SER A 12 -17.09 -6.52 3.54
C SER A 12 -15.69 -6.64 2.90
N GLY A 13 -15.04 -7.79 3.09
CA GLY A 13 -13.80 -8.14 2.43
C GLY A 13 -12.53 -7.72 3.18
N ALA A 14 -12.64 -7.25 4.44
CA ALA A 14 -11.51 -6.79 5.24
C ALA A 14 -10.39 -7.83 5.40
N LEU A 15 -10.73 -9.13 5.45
CA LEU A 15 -9.76 -10.22 5.53
C LEU A 15 -9.06 -10.52 4.21
N ARG A 16 -9.74 -10.26 3.09
CA ARG A 16 -9.24 -10.56 1.75
C ARG A 16 -8.25 -9.51 1.26
N ASN A 17 -8.65 -8.24 1.27
CA ASN A 17 -7.87 -7.14 0.72
C ASN A 17 -8.14 -5.79 1.42
N LYS A 18 -8.45 -5.82 2.70
CA LYS A 18 -8.77 -4.65 3.53
C LYS A 18 -9.99 -3.88 2.99
N ALA A 19 -11.00 -4.59 2.55
CA ALA A 19 -12.24 -4.04 1.99
C ALA A 19 -11.97 -3.02 0.87
N HIS A 20 -11.13 -3.40 -0.11
CA HIS A 20 -10.76 -2.51 -1.21
C HIS A 20 -11.99 -2.13 -2.04
N PRO A 21 -12.33 -0.83 -2.21
CA PRO A 21 -13.59 -0.40 -2.81
C PRO A 21 -13.71 -0.72 -4.32
N PHE A 22 -12.59 -0.98 -5.00
CA PHE A 22 -12.56 -1.34 -6.43
C PHE A 22 -12.53 -2.86 -6.67
N ASP A 23 -12.60 -3.68 -5.63
CA ASP A 23 -12.78 -5.12 -5.76
C ASP A 23 -14.28 -5.46 -5.84
N PRO A 24 -14.78 -6.01 -6.96
CA PRO A 24 -16.19 -6.35 -7.10
C PRO A 24 -16.68 -7.44 -6.13
N ARG A 25 -15.76 -8.19 -5.53
CA ARG A 25 -16.06 -9.22 -4.53
C ARG A 25 -16.41 -8.65 -3.15
N ASN A 26 -16.10 -7.37 -2.91
CA ASN A 26 -16.42 -6.66 -1.69
C ASN A 26 -17.74 -5.89 -1.84
N ALA A 27 -18.44 -5.65 -0.75
CA ALA A 27 -19.73 -4.97 -0.72
C ALA A 27 -19.77 -3.82 0.28
N LEU A 28 -20.56 -2.81 -0.01
CA LEU A 28 -20.99 -1.79 0.95
C LEU A 28 -22.14 -2.38 1.76
N LEU A 29 -21.90 -2.71 3.02
CA LEU A 29 -22.87 -3.38 3.87
C LEU A 29 -23.88 -2.40 4.47
N LEU A 30 -23.38 -1.39 5.19
CA LEU A 30 -24.17 -0.36 5.83
C LEU A 30 -23.62 1.04 5.48
N ALA A 31 -24.49 2.02 5.43
CA ALA A 31 -24.14 3.43 5.40
C ALA A 31 -24.87 4.17 6.53
N GLY A 32 -24.11 4.90 7.33
CA GLY A 32 -24.61 5.68 8.46
C GLY A 32 -24.59 7.17 8.14
N LEU A 33 -25.68 7.86 8.46
CA LEU A 33 -25.81 9.32 8.37
C LEU A 33 -26.20 9.88 9.73
N ARG A 34 -25.55 10.98 10.13
CA ARG A 34 -25.85 11.67 11.37
C ARG A 34 -25.88 13.19 11.20
N CYS A 35 -26.90 13.80 11.72
CA CYS A 35 -26.97 15.26 11.87
C CYS A 35 -27.47 15.58 13.27
N ARG A 36 -26.60 16.08 14.14
CA ARG A 36 -26.91 16.32 15.56
C ARG A 36 -27.39 15.05 16.26
N ASN A 37 -28.67 15.01 16.71
CA ASN A 37 -29.27 13.87 17.42
C ASN A 37 -29.98 12.88 16.49
N ASP A 38 -30.09 13.16 15.20
CA ASP A 38 -30.76 12.30 14.22
C ASP A 38 -29.71 11.36 13.58
N VAL A 39 -29.78 10.07 13.88
CA VAL A 39 -28.96 9.01 13.31
C VAL A 39 -29.81 8.13 12.43
N ARG A 40 -29.34 7.83 11.24
CA ARG A 40 -30.01 6.93 10.29
C ARG A 40 -29.00 5.96 9.73
N ILE A 41 -29.26 4.67 9.94
CA ILE A 41 -28.46 3.57 9.38
C ILE A 41 -29.25 2.94 8.23
N TYR A 42 -28.59 2.78 7.12
CA TYR A 42 -29.14 2.20 5.90
C TYR A 42 -28.47 0.87 5.63
N ASP A 43 -29.26 -0.18 5.56
CA ASP A 43 -28.84 -1.48 5.05
C ASP A 43 -28.76 -1.39 3.53
N ILE A 44 -27.56 -1.61 2.97
CA ILE A 44 -27.30 -1.60 1.55
C ILE A 44 -27.23 -3.04 1.03
N ASP A 45 -26.21 -3.78 1.41
CA ASP A 45 -26.00 -5.13 0.89
C ASP A 45 -25.82 -6.18 2.02
N TYR A 46 -25.98 -5.77 3.28
CA TYR A 46 -25.83 -6.67 4.42
C TYR A 46 -26.90 -7.77 4.42
N SER A 47 -28.17 -7.41 4.26
CA SER A 47 -29.29 -8.36 4.26
C SER A 47 -29.59 -9.01 2.91
N GLY A 48 -28.86 -8.63 1.84
CA GLY A 48 -29.14 -9.09 0.48
C GLY A 48 -30.50 -8.67 -0.05
N ARG A 49 -31.11 -7.60 0.50
CA ARG A 49 -32.39 -7.03 0.08
C ARG A 49 -32.18 -5.95 -0.98
N PRO A 50 -33.20 -5.65 -1.81
CA PRO A 50 -33.10 -4.51 -2.70
C PRO A 50 -32.82 -3.21 -1.94
N TYR A 51 -31.73 -2.51 -2.30
CA TYR A 51 -31.23 -1.31 -1.62
C TYR A 51 -31.55 0.01 -2.35
N GLY A 52 -32.33 -0.02 -3.42
CA GLY A 52 -32.59 1.16 -4.24
C GLY A 52 -33.15 2.35 -3.46
N ASP A 53 -34.10 2.11 -2.55
CA ASP A 53 -34.70 3.16 -1.70
C ASP A 53 -33.69 3.74 -0.72
N SER A 54 -32.83 2.90 -0.12
CA SER A 54 -31.73 3.32 0.75
C SER A 54 -30.76 4.23 -0.01
N CYS A 55 -30.36 3.85 -1.21
CA CYS A 55 -29.47 4.65 -2.06
C CYS A 55 -30.07 6.00 -2.43
N VAL A 56 -31.38 6.07 -2.77
CA VAL A 56 -32.06 7.31 -3.06
C VAL A 56 -32.13 8.23 -1.84
N ALA A 57 -32.43 7.66 -0.67
CA ALA A 57 -32.50 8.41 0.58
C ALA A 57 -31.12 9.00 0.97
N ILE A 58 -30.04 8.19 0.91
CA ILE A 58 -28.68 8.64 1.19
C ILE A 58 -28.27 9.76 0.22
N ARG A 59 -28.46 9.53 -1.10
CA ARG A 59 -28.14 10.52 -2.13
C ARG A 59 -28.86 11.85 -1.88
N SER A 60 -30.13 11.80 -1.53
CA SER A 60 -30.94 12.98 -1.23
C SER A 60 -30.45 13.71 0.03
N ALA A 61 -30.09 12.98 1.07
CA ALA A 61 -29.53 13.55 2.30
C ALA A 61 -28.19 14.25 2.04
N ILE A 62 -27.29 13.61 1.30
CA ILE A 62 -25.98 14.21 0.92
C ILE A 62 -26.18 15.44 0.04
N ALA A 63 -27.08 15.39 -0.94
CA ALA A 63 -27.37 16.53 -1.82
C ALA A 63 -28.01 17.71 -1.09
N GLY A 64 -28.70 17.48 0.01
CA GLY A 64 -29.33 18.50 0.85
C GLY A 64 -28.41 19.12 1.91
N ALA A 65 -27.21 18.56 2.11
CA ALA A 65 -26.24 19.04 3.09
C ALA A 65 -25.29 20.09 2.49
N ASP A 66 -24.97 21.14 3.24
CA ASP A 66 -23.95 22.12 2.85
C ASP A 66 -22.53 21.59 3.05
N LEU A 67 -22.35 20.61 3.94
CA LEU A 67 -21.08 20.03 4.30
C LEU A 67 -21.24 18.54 4.65
N VAL A 68 -20.48 17.67 4.02
CA VAL A 68 -20.36 16.25 4.36
C VAL A 68 -19.11 16.05 5.20
N VAL A 69 -19.26 15.44 6.36
CA VAL A 69 -18.20 15.23 7.35
C VAL A 69 -17.93 13.73 7.47
N GLY A 70 -16.66 13.33 7.55
CA GLY A 70 -16.27 11.95 7.81
C GLY A 70 -14.85 11.85 8.36
N PHE A 71 -14.43 10.64 8.68
CA PHE A 71 -13.06 10.35 9.08
C PHE A 71 -12.40 9.45 8.05
N ASN A 72 -11.32 9.90 7.38
CA ASN A 72 -10.76 9.25 6.19
C ASN A 72 -11.82 9.13 5.06
N LEU A 73 -12.58 10.18 4.89
CA LEU A 73 -13.81 10.25 4.08
C LEU A 73 -13.61 9.82 2.62
N LYS A 74 -12.41 9.98 2.08
CA LYS A 74 -12.11 9.55 0.70
C LYS A 74 -12.43 8.08 0.47
N TYR A 75 -12.22 7.23 1.46
CA TYR A 75 -12.55 5.81 1.41
C TYR A 75 -14.06 5.58 1.24
N ASP A 76 -14.87 6.28 2.03
CA ASP A 76 -16.35 6.19 1.96
C ASP A 76 -16.89 6.74 0.64
N LEU A 77 -16.28 7.83 0.13
CA LEU A 77 -16.66 8.40 -1.16
C LEU A 77 -16.49 7.41 -2.32
N HIS A 78 -15.49 6.54 -2.30
CA HIS A 78 -15.34 5.49 -3.31
C HIS A 78 -16.47 4.47 -3.26
N TRP A 79 -16.90 4.04 -2.08
CA TRP A 79 -18.02 3.14 -1.90
C TRP A 79 -19.32 3.77 -2.38
N LEU A 80 -19.61 4.99 -1.96
CA LEU A 80 -20.81 5.71 -2.39
C LEU A 80 -20.85 5.92 -3.90
N ARG A 81 -19.70 6.19 -4.52
CA ARG A 81 -19.58 6.34 -5.97
C ARG A 81 -19.85 5.02 -6.69
N ARG A 82 -19.30 3.92 -6.21
CA ARG A 82 -19.51 2.58 -6.77
C ARG A 82 -21.01 2.20 -6.79
N TYR A 83 -21.74 2.56 -5.75
CA TYR A 83 -23.19 2.32 -5.64
C TYR A 83 -24.04 3.44 -6.26
N ASN A 84 -23.41 4.38 -6.98
CA ASN A 84 -24.06 5.53 -7.62
C ASN A 84 -24.88 6.41 -6.63
N VAL A 85 -24.44 6.51 -5.40
CA VAL A 85 -25.08 7.26 -4.31
C VAL A 85 -24.50 8.67 -4.17
N LEU A 86 -23.25 8.89 -4.58
CA LEU A 86 -22.56 10.17 -4.42
C LEU A 86 -23.08 11.22 -5.42
N PRO A 87 -23.70 12.34 -4.96
CA PRO A 87 -24.02 13.45 -5.84
C PRO A 87 -22.78 14.26 -6.21
N GLY A 88 -22.84 15.01 -7.32
CA GLY A 88 -21.78 15.95 -7.69
C GLY A 88 -21.82 17.23 -6.87
N GLY A 89 -20.67 17.92 -6.78
CA GLY A 89 -20.58 19.28 -6.21
C GLY A 89 -20.66 19.35 -4.70
N ILE A 90 -20.34 18.28 -3.98
CA ILE A 90 -20.32 18.26 -2.51
C ILE A 90 -19.15 19.08 -1.95
N THR A 91 -19.34 19.63 -0.75
CA THR A 91 -18.28 20.17 0.08
C THR A 91 -18.01 19.20 1.21
N VAL A 92 -16.73 18.96 1.55
CA VAL A 92 -16.36 17.96 2.55
C VAL A 92 -15.51 18.51 3.68
N TRP A 93 -15.58 17.84 4.83
CA TRP A 93 -14.68 17.93 5.97
C TRP A 93 -14.16 16.54 6.28
N ASP A 94 -12.87 16.34 6.16
CA ASP A 94 -12.21 15.10 6.57
C ASP A 94 -11.51 15.29 7.91
N CYS A 95 -11.99 14.59 8.94
CA CYS A 95 -11.44 14.73 10.30
C CYS A 95 -10.02 14.18 10.43
N GLN A 96 -9.63 13.15 9.64
CA GLN A 96 -8.27 12.65 9.64
C GLN A 96 -7.30 13.68 9.07
N LEU A 97 -7.68 14.34 7.99
CA LEU A 97 -6.91 15.40 7.36
C LEU A 97 -6.79 16.64 8.29
N ALA A 98 -7.86 16.97 9.02
CA ALA A 98 -7.83 18.03 10.01
C ALA A 98 -6.81 17.74 11.13
N GLU A 99 -6.80 16.51 11.68
CA GLU A 99 -5.81 16.08 12.68
C GLU A 99 -4.38 16.16 12.15
N PHE A 100 -4.15 15.65 10.94
CA PHE A 100 -2.84 15.70 10.31
C PHE A 100 -2.31 17.16 10.21
N ILE A 101 -3.15 18.09 9.78
CA ILE A 101 -2.80 19.50 9.67
C ILE A 101 -2.58 20.12 11.06
N LEU A 102 -3.45 19.85 12.04
CA LEU A 102 -3.34 20.34 13.41
C LEU A 102 -2.07 19.84 14.13
N SER A 103 -1.59 18.65 13.78
CA SER A 103 -0.31 18.09 14.28
C SER A 103 0.93 18.71 13.64
N ASN A 104 0.79 19.77 12.83
CA ASN A 104 1.84 20.29 11.94
C ASN A 104 2.41 19.20 11.01
N GLN A 105 1.56 18.30 10.54
CA GLN A 105 1.89 17.22 9.60
C GLN A 105 2.90 16.18 10.15
N THR A 106 3.02 16.07 11.46
CA THR A 106 3.95 15.14 12.12
C THR A 106 3.32 13.80 12.43
N GLU A 107 2.01 13.72 12.59
CA GLU A 107 1.27 12.50 12.88
C GLU A 107 0.69 11.91 11.59
N GLN A 108 1.36 10.88 11.07
CA GLN A 108 0.93 10.21 9.85
C GLN A 108 -0.30 9.32 10.13
N TYR A 109 -1.31 9.40 9.27
CA TYR A 109 -2.54 8.61 9.36
C TYR A 109 -3.15 8.60 10.77
N PRO A 110 -3.52 9.76 11.35
CA PRO A 110 -4.18 9.77 12.65
C PRO A 110 -5.36 8.82 12.67
N SER A 111 -5.54 8.05 13.76
CA SER A 111 -6.72 7.22 13.93
C SER A 111 -7.86 8.00 14.58
N LEU A 112 -9.13 7.59 14.36
CA LEU A 112 -10.28 8.20 15.02
C LEU A 112 -10.16 8.09 16.54
N GLY A 113 -9.79 6.90 17.06
CA GLY A 113 -9.63 6.66 18.49
C GLY A 113 -8.56 7.54 19.15
N ASP A 114 -7.37 7.67 18.52
CA ASP A 114 -6.30 8.52 19.06
C ASP A 114 -6.68 10.00 19.01
N SER A 115 -7.35 10.43 17.93
CA SER A 115 -7.84 11.80 17.77
C SER A 115 -8.90 12.14 18.82
N CYS A 116 -9.87 11.27 19.03
CA CYS A 116 -10.88 11.44 20.08
C CYS A 116 -10.26 11.49 21.48
N SER A 117 -9.29 10.62 21.76
CA SER A 117 -8.57 10.62 23.04
C SER A 117 -7.83 11.91 23.29
N ARG A 118 -7.15 12.45 22.27
CA ARG A 118 -6.40 13.72 22.33
C ARG A 118 -7.31 14.89 22.66
N HIS A 119 -8.45 14.95 22.01
CA HIS A 119 -9.39 16.06 22.18
C HIS A 119 -10.42 15.83 23.29
N LYS A 120 -10.34 14.70 24.00
CA LYS A 120 -11.24 14.32 25.10
C LYS A 120 -12.72 14.32 24.70
N VAL A 121 -12.98 13.82 23.50
CA VAL A 121 -14.34 13.55 22.99
C VAL A 121 -14.72 12.09 23.22
N ILE A 122 -15.98 11.74 23.01
CA ILE A 122 -16.48 10.39 23.26
C ILE A 122 -15.68 9.36 22.45
N LEU A 123 -15.22 8.32 23.10
CA LEU A 123 -14.56 7.17 22.51
C LEU A 123 -15.57 6.03 22.35
N LYS A 124 -15.68 5.51 21.14
CA LYS A 124 -16.39 4.26 20.90
C LYS A 124 -15.68 3.06 21.50
N LYS A 125 -16.41 1.98 21.73
CA LYS A 125 -15.85 0.65 21.98
C LYS A 125 -15.49 0.00 20.63
N ASP A 126 -14.23 -0.36 20.46
CA ASP A 126 -13.75 -1.04 19.25
C ASP A 126 -14.03 -2.55 19.34
N THR A 127 -15.28 -2.93 19.12
CA THR A 127 -15.73 -4.33 19.16
C THR A 127 -15.36 -5.10 17.89
N LEU A 128 -15.14 -4.43 16.74
CA LEU A 128 -14.84 -5.10 15.47
C LEU A 128 -13.50 -5.82 15.48
N LYS A 129 -12.50 -5.30 16.21
CA LYS A 129 -11.19 -5.95 16.32
C LYS A 129 -11.25 -7.37 16.85
N GLU A 130 -12.19 -7.66 17.75
CA GLU A 130 -12.35 -8.99 18.32
C GLU A 130 -12.85 -9.99 17.28
N TYR A 131 -13.79 -9.59 16.42
CA TYR A 131 -14.30 -10.41 15.32
C TYR A 131 -13.24 -10.66 14.25
N ILE A 132 -12.54 -9.62 13.82
CA ILE A 132 -11.45 -9.72 12.83
C ILE A 132 -10.31 -10.59 13.37
N ALA A 133 -9.95 -10.48 14.65
CA ALA A 133 -8.94 -11.33 15.29
C ALA A 133 -9.33 -12.82 15.32
N GLN A 134 -10.63 -13.14 15.31
CA GLN A 134 -11.16 -14.50 15.19
C GLN A 134 -11.18 -14.99 13.73
N GLY A 135 -10.81 -14.17 12.75
CA GLY A 135 -10.79 -14.51 11.32
C GLY A 135 -12.16 -14.36 10.66
N LEU A 136 -13.05 -13.55 11.21
CA LEU A 136 -14.37 -13.24 10.66
C LEU A 136 -14.28 -11.98 9.78
N ASP A 137 -15.03 -11.97 8.68
CA ASP A 137 -15.23 -10.76 7.86
C ASP A 137 -16.29 -9.86 8.52
N VAL A 138 -16.31 -8.57 8.16
CA VAL A 138 -17.31 -7.62 8.66
C VAL A 138 -18.74 -8.07 8.33
N SER A 139 -18.94 -8.75 7.20
CA SER A 139 -20.23 -9.34 6.82
C SER A 139 -20.72 -10.48 7.72
N ASP A 140 -19.83 -11.06 8.54
CA ASP A 140 -20.18 -12.12 9.49
C ASP A 140 -20.63 -11.58 10.86
N ILE A 141 -20.49 -10.25 11.09
CA ILE A 141 -20.83 -9.60 12.36
C ILE A 141 -22.35 -9.40 12.44
N PRO A 142 -23.01 -9.74 13.55
CA PRO A 142 -24.45 -9.55 13.70
C PRO A 142 -24.88 -8.09 13.46
N LEU A 143 -25.96 -7.90 12.69
CA LEU A 143 -26.45 -6.57 12.30
C LEU A 143 -26.62 -5.59 13.47
N PRO A 144 -27.19 -6.00 14.64
CA PRO A 144 -27.31 -5.07 15.77
C PRO A 144 -25.96 -4.56 16.28
N GLU A 145 -24.95 -5.42 16.34
CA GLU A 145 -23.61 -5.08 16.82
C GLU A 145 -22.87 -4.19 15.81
N LEU A 146 -22.99 -4.50 14.51
CA LEU A 146 -22.43 -3.68 13.43
C LEU A 146 -23.11 -2.30 13.38
N THR A 147 -24.42 -2.24 13.62
CA THR A 147 -25.17 -0.98 13.71
C THR A 147 -24.71 -0.14 14.91
N GLU A 148 -24.60 -0.73 16.12
CA GLU A 148 -24.11 -0.03 17.30
C GLU A 148 -22.68 0.51 17.11
N TYR A 149 -21.84 -0.26 16.44
CA TYR A 149 -20.49 0.15 16.09
C TYR A 149 -20.48 1.38 15.16
N LEU A 150 -21.23 1.32 14.07
CA LEU A 150 -21.36 2.43 13.10
C LEU A 150 -21.95 3.69 13.74
N GLU A 151 -22.96 3.56 14.62
CA GLU A 151 -23.51 4.68 15.39
C GLU A 151 -22.43 5.33 16.27
N GLY A 152 -21.59 4.51 16.93
CA GLY A 152 -20.49 4.98 17.74
C GLY A 152 -19.46 5.79 16.93
N ASP A 153 -19.15 5.35 15.70
CA ASP A 153 -18.23 6.07 14.82
C ASP A 153 -18.80 7.41 14.35
N LEU A 154 -20.08 7.45 14.00
CA LEU A 154 -20.77 8.68 13.64
C LEU A 154 -20.78 9.70 14.77
N ILE A 155 -21.07 9.26 16.02
CA ILE A 155 -21.07 10.14 17.20
C ILE A 155 -19.66 10.68 17.46
N SER A 156 -18.66 9.81 17.48
CA SER A 156 -17.27 10.18 17.73
C SER A 156 -16.74 11.15 16.67
N THR A 157 -17.09 10.91 15.39
CA THR A 157 -16.70 11.77 14.27
C THR A 157 -17.37 13.13 14.36
N GLU A 158 -18.67 13.20 14.72
CA GLU A 158 -19.36 14.49 14.89
C GLU A 158 -18.74 15.35 15.99
N GLU A 159 -18.51 14.76 17.16
CA GLU A 159 -17.91 15.47 18.30
C GLU A 159 -16.49 15.95 17.98
N LEU A 160 -15.69 15.11 17.31
CA LEU A 160 -14.36 15.48 16.86
C LEU A 160 -14.41 16.62 15.85
N PHE A 161 -15.29 16.54 14.84
CA PHE A 161 -15.51 17.59 13.87
C PHE A 161 -15.82 18.94 14.52
N LEU A 162 -16.80 18.97 15.42
CA LEU A 162 -17.18 20.21 16.10
C LEU A 162 -16.00 20.83 16.87
N LYS A 163 -15.18 20.00 17.51
CA LYS A 163 -13.95 20.43 18.18
C LYS A 163 -12.89 20.95 17.21
N GLN A 164 -12.68 20.27 16.10
CA GLN A 164 -11.70 20.63 15.09
C GLN A 164 -12.02 21.94 14.38
N VAL A 165 -13.30 22.26 14.20
CA VAL A 165 -13.73 23.56 13.61
C VAL A 165 -13.14 24.74 14.36
N ASP A 166 -13.21 24.70 15.70
CA ASP A 166 -12.67 25.77 16.52
C ASP A 166 -11.14 25.78 16.48
N LEU A 167 -10.51 24.62 16.62
CA LEU A 167 -9.05 24.48 16.59
C LEU A 167 -8.43 24.96 15.26
N ILE A 168 -9.01 24.59 14.12
CA ILE A 168 -8.55 25.03 12.79
C ILE A 168 -8.69 26.54 12.61
N ARG A 169 -9.76 27.15 13.16
CA ARG A 169 -9.97 28.60 13.14
C ARG A 169 -8.97 29.33 14.04
N GLU A 170 -8.82 28.87 15.27
CA GLU A 170 -7.88 29.44 16.25
C GLU A 170 -6.43 29.38 15.74
N ALA A 171 -6.06 28.30 15.08
CA ALA A 171 -4.74 28.11 14.45
C ALA A 171 -4.55 28.96 13.17
N GLY A 172 -5.60 29.60 12.64
CA GLY A 172 -5.52 30.34 11.37
C GLY A 172 -5.38 29.45 10.13
N LEU A 173 -5.69 28.16 10.22
CA LEU A 173 -5.47 27.16 9.18
C LEU A 173 -6.67 26.94 8.26
N TRP A 174 -7.74 27.73 8.42
CA TRP A 174 -9.01 27.54 7.72
C TRP A 174 -8.89 27.44 6.19
N ASN A 175 -8.16 28.36 5.57
CA ASN A 175 -8.03 28.38 4.12
C ASN A 175 -7.19 27.21 3.60
N LEU A 176 -6.11 26.86 4.31
CA LEU A 176 -5.29 25.69 3.99
C LEU A 176 -6.12 24.42 4.07
N PHE A 177 -6.84 24.21 5.16
CA PHE A 177 -7.66 23.04 5.36
C PHE A 177 -8.76 22.90 4.29
N ARG A 178 -9.45 24.00 3.96
CA ARG A 178 -10.45 23.98 2.88
C ARG A 178 -9.86 23.61 1.53
N LEU A 179 -8.68 24.12 1.19
CA LEU A 179 -7.97 23.74 -0.03
C LEU A 179 -7.66 22.24 -0.03
N GLN A 180 -7.14 21.71 1.07
CA GLN A 180 -6.83 20.28 1.19
C GLN A 180 -8.07 19.38 1.09
N CYS A 181 -9.23 19.83 1.57
CA CYS A 181 -10.50 19.13 1.37
C CYS A 181 -10.98 19.15 -0.10
N GLN A 182 -10.70 20.22 -0.84
CA GLN A 182 -10.95 20.26 -2.29
C GLN A 182 -10.00 19.32 -3.04
N ASP A 183 -8.73 19.31 -2.67
CA ASP A 183 -7.74 18.37 -3.22
C ASP A 183 -8.15 16.91 -2.96
N LEU A 184 -8.70 16.60 -1.76
CA LEU A 184 -9.21 15.27 -1.44
C LEU A 184 -10.24 14.77 -2.47
N LEU A 185 -11.18 15.63 -2.87
CA LEU A 185 -12.19 15.28 -3.87
C LEU A 185 -11.56 15.03 -5.25
N VAL A 186 -10.58 15.84 -5.64
CA VAL A 186 -9.84 15.64 -6.90
C VAL A 186 -9.06 14.32 -6.87
N LEU A 187 -8.37 14.05 -5.75
CA LEU A 187 -7.63 12.80 -5.56
C LEU A 187 -8.55 11.58 -5.57
N ALA A 188 -9.74 11.68 -4.95
CA ALA A 188 -10.76 10.65 -5.01
C ALA A 188 -11.23 10.40 -6.46
N ASP A 189 -11.39 11.45 -7.26
CA ASP A 189 -11.74 11.33 -8.68
C ASP A 189 -10.63 10.65 -9.48
N MET A 190 -9.38 11.00 -9.23
CA MET A 190 -8.23 10.38 -9.91
C MET A 190 -8.11 8.90 -9.57
N GLU A 191 -8.24 8.53 -8.29
CA GLU A 191 -8.20 7.12 -7.84
C GLU A 191 -9.37 6.31 -8.42
N TYR A 192 -10.58 6.86 -8.40
CA TYR A 192 -11.77 6.19 -8.93
C TYR A 192 -11.67 5.98 -10.44
N ASN A 193 -11.20 6.98 -11.14
CA ASN A 193 -10.98 6.86 -12.58
C ASN A 193 -9.89 5.85 -12.92
N GLY A 194 -8.85 5.71 -12.14
CA GLY A 194 -7.75 4.82 -12.39
C GLY A 194 -6.94 5.16 -13.65
N MET A 195 -5.92 4.38 -13.90
CA MET A 195 -5.06 4.49 -15.09
C MET A 195 -5.08 3.17 -15.85
N LYS A 196 -5.31 3.21 -17.17
CA LYS A 196 -5.30 1.99 -17.99
C LYS A 196 -3.89 1.45 -18.17
N TYR A 197 -3.75 0.15 -17.92
CA TYR A 197 -2.47 -0.55 -17.95
C TYR A 197 -2.48 -1.66 -19.00
N ASP A 198 -1.46 -1.71 -19.84
CA ASP A 198 -1.29 -2.73 -20.86
C ASP A 198 -0.60 -3.96 -20.27
N LEU A 199 -1.40 -4.96 -19.89
CA LEU A 199 -0.93 -6.21 -19.28
C LEU A 199 -0.08 -7.04 -20.23
N GLU A 200 -0.41 -7.07 -21.53
CA GLU A 200 0.35 -7.86 -22.52
C GLU A 200 1.71 -7.25 -22.78
N LYS A 201 1.78 -5.93 -22.92
CA LYS A 201 3.06 -5.22 -23.03
C LYS A 201 3.91 -5.43 -21.77
N SER A 202 3.31 -5.31 -20.59
CA SER A 202 4.00 -5.53 -19.31
C SER A 202 4.59 -6.94 -19.23
N LYS A 203 3.84 -7.95 -19.60
CA LYS A 203 4.28 -9.36 -19.65
C LYS A 203 5.45 -9.55 -20.62
N SER A 204 5.38 -8.94 -21.80
CA SER A 204 6.46 -8.99 -22.80
C SER A 204 7.74 -8.37 -22.24
N LEU A 205 7.64 -7.19 -21.60
CA LEU A 205 8.77 -6.51 -20.98
C LEU A 205 9.34 -7.28 -19.80
N ALA A 206 8.50 -7.93 -18.98
CA ALA A 206 8.95 -8.81 -17.91
C ALA A 206 9.80 -9.98 -18.45
N GLN A 207 9.36 -10.60 -19.55
CA GLN A 207 10.11 -11.67 -20.22
C GLN A 207 11.45 -11.17 -20.77
N ALA A 208 11.48 -10.00 -21.40
CA ALA A 208 12.71 -9.40 -21.90
C ALA A 208 13.70 -9.11 -20.75
N CYS A 209 13.22 -8.55 -19.63
CA CYS A 209 14.05 -8.35 -18.43
C CYS A 209 14.60 -9.69 -17.90
N GLN A 210 13.79 -10.75 -17.84
CA GLN A 210 14.22 -12.06 -17.36
C GLN A 210 15.35 -12.63 -18.24
N VAL A 211 15.24 -12.53 -19.55
CA VAL A 211 16.27 -13.01 -20.49
C VAL A 211 17.60 -12.25 -20.25
N GLU A 212 17.55 -10.93 -20.14
CA GLU A 212 18.73 -10.11 -19.87
C GLU A 212 19.32 -10.41 -18.48
N GLU A 213 18.48 -10.57 -17.45
CA GLU A 213 18.91 -10.98 -16.09
C GLU A 213 19.67 -12.32 -16.11
N ASP A 214 19.16 -13.31 -16.87
CA ASP A 214 19.79 -14.63 -16.99
C ASP A 214 21.14 -14.55 -17.70
N GLU A 215 21.26 -13.69 -18.73
CA GLU A 215 22.53 -13.45 -19.44
C GLU A 215 23.55 -12.77 -18.57
N LEU A 216 23.16 -11.72 -17.83
CA LEU A 216 24.03 -11.00 -16.90
C LEU A 216 24.48 -11.89 -15.75
N SER A 217 23.57 -12.71 -15.21
CA SER A 217 23.88 -13.67 -14.13
C SER A 217 24.91 -14.72 -14.60
N ARG A 218 24.74 -15.25 -15.82
CA ARG A 218 25.74 -16.16 -16.43
C ARG A 218 27.10 -15.49 -16.62
N SER A 219 27.08 -14.21 -17.07
CA SER A 219 28.31 -13.43 -17.21
C SER A 219 29.03 -13.24 -15.87
N LEU A 220 28.28 -12.92 -14.80
CA LEU A 220 28.81 -12.77 -13.45
C LEU A 220 29.37 -14.10 -12.91
N CYS A 221 28.68 -15.22 -13.13
CA CYS A 221 29.18 -16.54 -12.75
C CYS A 221 30.51 -16.89 -13.41
N GLY A 222 30.77 -16.42 -14.63
CA GLY A 222 32.06 -16.58 -15.30
C GLY A 222 33.21 -15.75 -14.71
N LEU A 223 32.95 -14.84 -13.79
CA LEU A 223 33.94 -13.95 -13.16
C LEU A 223 34.39 -14.44 -11.76
N VAL A 224 33.80 -15.51 -11.25
CA VAL A 224 34.12 -16.12 -9.94
C VAL A 224 34.51 -17.58 -10.15
N ASP A 225 35.06 -18.22 -9.10
CA ASP A 225 35.43 -19.61 -9.13
C ASP A 225 34.26 -20.50 -9.58
N PRO A 226 34.45 -21.39 -10.58
CA PRO A 226 33.40 -22.25 -11.11
C PRO A 226 32.74 -23.16 -10.04
N GLU A 227 33.46 -23.56 -9.00
CA GLU A 227 32.92 -24.39 -7.92
C GLU A 227 31.92 -23.60 -7.06
N ILE A 228 32.12 -22.31 -6.92
CA ILE A 228 31.30 -21.42 -6.07
C ILE A 228 30.21 -20.68 -6.88
N ALA A 229 30.45 -20.44 -8.16
CA ALA A 229 29.56 -19.68 -9.03
C ALA A 229 28.07 -20.10 -8.94
N PRO A 230 27.69 -21.39 -8.92
CA PRO A 230 26.27 -21.81 -8.80
C PRO A 230 25.62 -21.43 -7.47
N HIS A 231 26.40 -21.14 -6.43
CA HIS A 231 25.92 -20.87 -5.08
C HIS A 231 25.89 -19.37 -4.77
N VAL A 232 26.43 -18.51 -5.65
CA VAL A 232 26.44 -17.07 -5.48
C VAL A 232 25.04 -16.51 -5.75
N ASN A 233 24.46 -15.84 -4.76
CA ASN A 233 23.26 -15.02 -4.95
C ASN A 233 23.68 -13.58 -5.26
N TRP A 234 23.63 -13.20 -6.52
CA TRP A 234 23.99 -11.87 -7.00
C TRP A 234 23.07 -10.74 -6.53
N ASN A 235 21.90 -11.07 -5.99
CA ASN A 235 20.99 -10.13 -5.33
C ASN A 235 21.26 -9.98 -3.81
N SER A 236 22.23 -10.73 -3.27
CA SER A 236 22.62 -10.62 -1.87
C SER A 236 23.70 -9.59 -1.69
N GLY A 237 23.43 -8.55 -0.88
CA GLY A 237 24.43 -7.56 -0.51
C GLY A 237 25.66 -8.17 0.19
N ASP A 238 25.47 -9.23 0.99
CA ASP A 238 26.56 -9.94 1.67
C ASP A 238 27.48 -10.65 0.67
N HIS A 239 26.90 -11.39 -0.28
CA HIS A 239 27.67 -12.07 -1.32
C HIS A 239 28.48 -11.08 -2.16
N LEU A 240 27.80 -10.00 -2.62
CA LEU A 240 28.45 -8.97 -3.42
C LEU A 240 29.53 -8.22 -2.64
N SER A 241 29.30 -7.96 -1.34
CA SER A 241 30.30 -7.38 -0.44
C SER A 241 31.56 -8.25 -0.35
N ALA A 242 31.40 -9.54 -0.06
CA ALA A 242 32.53 -10.47 0.06
C ALA A 242 33.27 -10.59 -1.28
N ILE A 243 32.59 -10.68 -2.40
CA ILE A 243 33.21 -10.79 -3.75
C ILE A 243 34.02 -9.52 -4.08
N LEU A 244 33.50 -8.33 -3.81
CA LEU A 244 34.18 -7.08 -4.16
C LEU A 244 35.26 -6.69 -3.17
N TYR A 245 34.95 -6.76 -1.89
CA TYR A 245 35.84 -6.22 -0.84
C TYR A 245 36.70 -7.27 -0.14
N GLY A 246 36.51 -8.54 -0.52
CA GLY A 246 37.10 -9.68 0.18
C GLY A 246 36.29 -10.08 1.41
N GLY A 247 36.35 -11.33 1.78
CA GLY A 247 35.66 -11.83 2.95
C GLY A 247 35.24 -13.28 2.81
N ARG A 248 34.60 -13.78 3.87
CA ARG A 248 34.17 -15.17 3.97
C ARG A 248 32.67 -15.25 3.82
N ILE A 249 32.20 -16.19 2.99
CA ILE A 249 30.78 -16.56 2.85
C ILE A 249 30.63 -18.06 3.11
N SER A 250 29.58 -18.41 3.84
CA SER A 250 29.14 -19.78 4.02
C SER A 250 27.97 -20.08 3.09
N PHE A 251 28.05 -21.14 2.32
CA PHE A 251 27.01 -21.60 1.42
C PHE A 251 26.40 -22.87 1.92
N ASP A 252 25.07 -22.92 2.05
CA ASP A 252 24.34 -24.13 2.45
C ASP A 252 23.95 -24.93 1.23
N LEU A 253 24.64 -26.04 1.00
CA LEU A 253 24.34 -26.99 -0.05
C LEU A 253 23.25 -27.94 0.42
N ARG A 254 22.15 -28.04 -0.34
CA ARG A 254 21.03 -28.92 -0.04
C ARG A 254 21.13 -30.19 -0.87
N HIS A 255 21.48 -31.29 -0.21
CA HIS A 255 21.49 -32.63 -0.82
C HIS A 255 20.18 -33.33 -0.48
N GLU A 256 19.44 -33.78 -1.50
CA GLU A 256 18.21 -34.52 -1.28
C GLU A 256 18.51 -35.83 -0.55
N ASN A 257 17.83 -36.06 0.57
CA ASN A 257 18.02 -37.24 1.43
C ASN A 257 16.66 -37.90 1.71
N GLY A 258 15.97 -38.32 0.64
CA GLY A 258 14.67 -38.99 0.70
C GLY A 258 13.48 -38.05 0.99
N VAL A 259 12.42 -38.62 1.55
CA VAL A 259 11.18 -37.87 1.87
C VAL A 259 10.82 -38.01 3.35
N TYR A 260 10.07 -37.02 3.86
CA TYR A 260 9.53 -37.12 5.21
C TYR A 260 8.48 -38.24 5.27
N LYS A 261 8.66 -39.18 6.21
CA LYS A 261 7.78 -40.36 6.38
C LYS A 261 6.66 -40.12 7.41
N SER A 262 6.72 -39.04 8.19
CA SER A 262 5.73 -38.69 9.23
C SER A 262 5.69 -37.19 9.49
N GLY A 263 4.62 -36.70 10.17
CA GLY A 263 4.42 -35.32 10.56
C GLY A 263 3.85 -34.43 9.44
N ARG A 264 3.80 -33.12 9.66
CA ARG A 264 3.19 -32.09 8.78
C ARG A 264 3.77 -32.02 7.36
N ASN A 265 4.97 -32.56 7.17
CA ASN A 265 5.70 -32.51 5.90
C ASN A 265 5.77 -33.87 5.18
N VAL A 266 4.93 -34.86 5.55
CA VAL A 266 4.90 -36.19 4.89
C VAL A 266 4.83 -36.05 3.38
N GLY A 267 5.69 -36.80 2.67
CA GLY A 267 5.78 -36.81 1.20
C GLY A 267 6.60 -35.66 0.60
N LYS A 268 7.02 -34.65 1.38
CA LYS A 268 7.91 -33.60 0.89
C LYS A 268 9.36 -34.07 0.90
N PRO A 269 10.22 -33.58 -0.04
CA PRO A 269 11.65 -33.89 -0.04
C PRO A 269 12.30 -33.50 1.28
N ARG A 270 13.16 -34.38 1.78
CA ARG A 270 14.01 -34.13 2.93
C ARG A 270 15.42 -33.81 2.43
N TYR A 271 16.03 -32.76 2.98
CA TYR A 271 17.37 -32.33 2.59
C TYR A 271 18.37 -32.52 3.75
N ARG A 272 19.56 -32.99 3.42
CA ARG A 272 20.75 -32.84 4.25
C ARG A 272 21.41 -31.52 3.84
N ILE A 273 21.74 -30.69 4.82
CA ILE A 273 22.44 -29.41 4.60
C ILE A 273 23.93 -29.70 4.86
N GLU A 274 24.77 -29.33 3.90
CA GLU A 274 26.22 -29.28 4.03
C GLU A 274 26.64 -27.82 3.85
N THR A 275 27.31 -27.25 4.85
CA THR A 275 27.78 -25.87 4.81
C THR A 275 29.24 -25.87 4.35
N ILE A 276 29.51 -25.22 3.23
CA ILE A 276 30.89 -24.94 2.77
C ILE A 276 31.23 -23.49 2.97
N GLU A 277 32.48 -23.21 3.35
CA GLU A 277 33.01 -21.85 3.51
C GLU A 277 33.97 -21.53 2.36
N TYR A 278 33.78 -20.32 1.79
CA TYR A 278 34.70 -19.81 0.77
C TYR A 278 35.17 -18.39 1.12
N VAL A 279 36.47 -18.14 0.88
CA VAL A 279 37.09 -16.84 1.14
C VAL A 279 37.41 -16.16 -0.18
N PHE A 280 36.74 -15.05 -0.44
CA PHE A 280 36.99 -14.24 -1.63
C PHE A 280 38.21 -13.32 -1.43
N PRO A 281 39.04 -13.15 -2.45
CA PRO A 281 40.11 -12.16 -2.42
C PRO A 281 39.53 -10.75 -2.59
N GLN A 282 40.20 -9.76 -2.01
CA GLN A 282 39.79 -8.37 -2.18
C GLN A 282 40.08 -7.89 -3.61
N LEU A 283 39.07 -7.50 -4.35
CA LEU A 283 39.13 -6.94 -5.71
C LEU A 283 39.23 -5.41 -5.71
N VAL A 284 38.59 -4.75 -4.74
CA VAL A 284 38.58 -3.30 -4.61
C VAL A 284 38.50 -2.89 -3.15
N LYS A 285 39.03 -1.73 -2.79
CA LYS A 285 38.89 -1.18 -1.44
C LYS A 285 37.48 -0.64 -1.21
N PRO A 286 36.84 -0.92 -0.06
CA PRO A 286 35.57 -0.35 0.29
C PRO A 286 35.66 1.17 0.44
N LEU A 287 34.55 1.87 0.26
CA LEU A 287 34.46 3.30 0.54
C LEU A 287 34.48 3.55 2.05
N GLN A 288 35.10 4.64 2.46
CA GLN A 288 35.09 5.06 3.86
C GLN A 288 33.64 5.30 4.34
N GLY A 289 33.32 4.73 5.51
CA GLY A 289 31.95 4.85 6.07
C GLY A 289 30.91 3.91 5.44
N SER A 290 31.37 2.93 4.63
CA SER A 290 30.50 1.90 4.06
C SER A 290 30.40 0.62 4.90
N GLU A 291 31.07 0.57 6.06
CA GLU A 291 31.07 -0.57 6.96
C GLU A 291 29.65 -0.87 7.45
N LEU A 292 29.29 -2.15 7.51
CA LEU A 292 28.04 -2.62 8.11
C LEU A 292 28.29 -3.02 9.57
N LYS A 293 27.21 -3.16 10.34
CA LYS A 293 27.28 -3.70 11.72
C LYS A 293 27.80 -5.15 11.79
N LYS A 294 27.72 -5.87 10.67
CA LYS A 294 28.24 -7.22 10.49
C LYS A 294 29.68 -7.12 10.08
N ASP A 295 30.58 -7.62 10.92
CA ASP A 295 32.03 -7.54 10.73
C ASP A 295 32.48 -8.13 9.38
N GLY A 296 33.33 -7.37 8.67
CA GLY A 296 33.87 -7.76 7.37
C GLY A 296 32.92 -7.55 6.18
N PHE A 297 31.74 -6.95 6.41
CA PHE A 297 30.81 -6.64 5.34
C PHE A 297 30.64 -5.13 5.17
N TYR A 298 30.39 -4.73 3.92
CA TYR A 298 30.29 -3.34 3.49
C TYR A 298 29.03 -3.13 2.65
N LYS A 299 28.53 -1.90 2.60
CA LYS A 299 27.38 -1.52 1.77
C LYS A 299 27.64 -1.79 0.29
N THR A 300 26.63 -2.30 -0.37
CA THR A 300 26.62 -2.58 -1.82
C THR A 300 25.35 -2.01 -2.47
N ASP A 301 24.74 -0.97 -1.86
CA ASP A 301 23.69 -0.21 -2.48
C ASP A 301 24.18 0.54 -3.73
N ILE A 302 23.21 0.99 -4.55
CA ILE A 302 23.48 1.62 -5.83
C ILE A 302 24.43 2.81 -5.72
N ASP A 303 24.27 3.64 -4.69
CA ASP A 303 25.06 4.85 -4.50
C ASP A 303 26.51 4.49 -4.11
N THR A 304 26.68 3.51 -3.22
CA THR A 304 27.99 2.97 -2.84
C THR A 304 28.69 2.36 -4.06
N LEU A 305 28.00 1.50 -4.83
CA LEU A 305 28.58 0.85 -6.01
C LEU A 305 28.98 1.87 -7.11
N LYS A 306 28.19 2.91 -7.32
CA LYS A 306 28.52 4.00 -8.26
C LYS A 306 29.72 4.84 -7.79
N GLY A 307 29.95 4.94 -6.49
CA GLY A 307 31.07 5.68 -5.91
C GLY A 307 32.41 4.94 -5.96
N ILE A 308 32.43 3.62 -6.22
CA ILE A 308 33.66 2.81 -6.22
C ILE A 308 34.50 3.07 -7.47
N LYS A 309 35.80 3.29 -7.26
CA LYS A 309 36.79 3.38 -8.34
C LYS A 309 37.29 1.99 -8.77
N ALA A 310 36.38 1.14 -9.23
CA ALA A 310 36.70 -0.22 -9.66
C ALA A 310 37.41 -0.24 -11.03
N LYS A 311 38.30 -1.23 -11.22
CA LYS A 311 39.02 -1.51 -12.48
C LYS A 311 38.97 -3.01 -12.81
N GLY A 312 39.20 -3.39 -14.06
CA GLY A 312 39.25 -4.80 -14.49
C GLY A 312 38.00 -5.57 -14.12
N VAL A 313 38.15 -6.76 -13.52
CA VAL A 313 37.06 -7.65 -13.12
C VAL A 313 36.12 -6.99 -12.14
N ALA A 314 36.63 -6.24 -11.14
CA ALA A 314 35.77 -5.53 -10.18
C ALA A 314 34.83 -4.54 -10.89
N LYS A 315 35.29 -3.82 -11.92
CA LYS A 315 34.45 -2.90 -12.69
C LYS A 315 33.37 -3.64 -13.47
N GLN A 316 33.68 -4.81 -14.03
CA GLN A 316 32.70 -5.64 -14.71
C GLN A 316 31.64 -6.10 -13.72
N ILE A 317 32.02 -6.64 -12.54
CA ILE A 317 31.09 -7.08 -11.50
C ILE A 317 30.18 -5.91 -11.09
N VAL A 318 30.73 -4.73 -10.77
CA VAL A 318 29.95 -3.57 -10.34
C VAL A 318 28.93 -3.15 -11.41
N ASN A 319 29.36 -2.97 -12.66
CA ASN A 319 28.47 -2.53 -13.72
C ASN A 319 27.35 -3.54 -14.00
N THR A 320 27.71 -4.83 -14.06
CA THR A 320 26.73 -5.91 -14.32
C THR A 320 25.77 -6.05 -13.15
N SER A 321 26.22 -5.95 -11.89
CA SER A 321 25.36 -6.01 -10.70
C SER A 321 24.42 -4.80 -10.63
N LEU A 322 24.85 -3.60 -10.99
CA LEU A 322 24.00 -2.42 -11.07
C LEU A 322 22.87 -2.62 -12.09
N ARG A 323 23.19 -3.15 -13.30
CA ARG A 323 22.21 -3.42 -14.33
C ARG A 323 21.24 -4.54 -13.93
N LEU A 324 21.76 -5.60 -13.32
CA LEU A 324 20.95 -6.70 -12.79
C LEU A 324 19.96 -6.21 -11.73
N SER A 325 20.39 -5.34 -10.81
CA SER A 325 19.53 -4.74 -9.79
C SER A 325 18.44 -3.85 -10.40
N GLU A 326 18.77 -3.09 -11.44
CA GLU A 326 17.81 -2.26 -12.18
C GLU A 326 16.74 -3.11 -12.86
N LEU A 327 17.12 -4.15 -13.60
CA LEU A 327 16.21 -5.07 -14.29
C LEU A 327 15.32 -5.82 -13.30
N SER A 328 15.89 -6.34 -12.22
CA SER A 328 15.16 -7.06 -11.17
C SER A 328 14.09 -6.17 -10.52
N LYS A 329 14.41 -4.88 -10.31
CA LYS A 329 13.43 -3.90 -9.82
C LYS A 329 12.35 -3.62 -10.86
N LEU A 330 12.71 -3.39 -12.11
CA LEU A 330 11.74 -3.15 -13.20
C LEU A 330 10.78 -4.33 -13.34
N ARG A 331 11.32 -5.54 -13.41
CA ARG A 331 10.52 -6.76 -13.53
C ARG A 331 9.68 -7.00 -12.29
N GLY A 332 10.31 -7.14 -11.12
CA GLY A 332 9.64 -7.59 -9.90
C GLY A 332 8.66 -6.56 -9.33
N THR A 333 9.02 -5.26 -9.35
CA THR A 333 8.18 -4.21 -8.75
C THR A 333 7.08 -3.75 -9.71
N TYR A 334 7.39 -3.64 -11.00
CA TYR A 334 6.48 -3.01 -11.95
C TYR A 334 5.86 -4.03 -12.91
N TYR A 335 6.65 -4.69 -13.77
CA TYR A 335 6.10 -5.51 -14.85
C TYR A 335 5.39 -6.78 -14.36
N GLU A 336 5.79 -7.35 -13.24
CA GLU A 336 5.10 -8.45 -12.56
C GLU A 336 4.30 -7.96 -11.34
N GLY A 337 4.80 -6.95 -10.63
CA GLY A 337 4.22 -6.47 -9.38
C GLY A 337 2.89 -5.75 -9.58
N ILE A 338 2.75 -4.93 -10.64
CA ILE A 338 1.48 -4.26 -10.96
C ILE A 338 0.41 -5.29 -11.40
N PRO A 339 0.69 -6.23 -12.33
CA PRO A 339 -0.26 -7.29 -12.67
C PRO A 339 -0.76 -8.10 -11.47
N LYS A 340 0.10 -8.44 -10.52
CA LYS A 340 -0.32 -9.16 -9.30
C LYS A 340 -1.35 -8.39 -8.47
N LYS A 341 -1.35 -7.05 -8.54
CA LYS A 341 -2.34 -6.24 -7.83
C LYS A 341 -3.74 -6.31 -8.43
N PHE A 342 -3.86 -6.61 -9.72
CA PHE A 342 -5.15 -6.87 -10.33
C PHE A 342 -5.84 -8.08 -9.68
N ASP A 343 -5.09 -9.15 -9.43
CA ASP A 343 -5.60 -10.34 -8.74
C ASP A 343 -5.86 -10.05 -7.25
N GLU A 344 -4.94 -9.34 -6.60
CA GLU A 344 -5.02 -9.00 -5.17
C GLU A 344 -6.24 -8.12 -4.86
N TYR A 345 -6.46 -7.08 -5.66
CA TYR A 345 -7.51 -6.07 -5.44
C TYR A 345 -8.75 -6.25 -6.33
N GLY A 346 -8.77 -7.27 -7.17
CA GLY A 346 -9.88 -7.54 -8.07
C GLY A 346 -10.14 -6.42 -9.10
N TRP A 347 -9.10 -5.67 -9.48
CA TRP A 347 -9.27 -4.57 -10.44
C TRP A 347 -9.70 -5.08 -11.81
N GLU A 348 -10.70 -4.41 -12.40
CA GLU A 348 -11.28 -4.78 -13.68
C GLU A 348 -10.84 -3.81 -14.80
N ASP A 349 -11.17 -4.12 -16.04
CA ASP A 349 -10.94 -3.29 -17.24
C ASP A 349 -9.48 -2.84 -17.47
N ASN A 350 -8.52 -3.54 -16.85
CA ASN A 350 -7.11 -3.16 -16.85
C ASN A 350 -6.87 -1.76 -16.26
N LEU A 351 -7.68 -1.34 -15.29
CA LEU A 351 -7.54 -0.06 -14.60
C LEU A 351 -6.76 -0.25 -13.29
N VAL A 352 -5.68 0.49 -13.14
CA VAL A 352 -4.90 0.57 -11.91
C VAL A 352 -5.48 1.67 -11.03
N HIS A 353 -6.01 1.30 -9.87
CA HIS A 353 -6.54 2.22 -8.87
C HIS A 353 -5.53 2.38 -7.74
N GLY A 354 -4.46 3.15 -8.00
CA GLY A 354 -3.46 3.49 -6.99
C GLY A 354 -4.01 4.48 -5.97
N GLN A 355 -3.42 4.49 -4.78
CA GLN A 355 -3.80 5.40 -3.69
C GLN A 355 -2.96 6.68 -3.72
N LEU A 356 -3.59 7.82 -3.52
CA LEU A 356 -2.99 9.15 -3.41
C LEU A 356 -3.24 9.71 -2.00
N ASN A 357 -2.21 9.73 -1.18
CA ASN A 357 -2.31 9.95 0.26
C ASN A 357 -1.88 11.36 0.64
N GLN A 358 -2.72 12.09 1.40
CA GLN A 358 -2.43 13.43 1.89
C GLN A 358 -1.83 13.43 3.30
N CYS A 359 -2.16 12.45 4.14
CA CYS A 359 -1.77 12.39 5.55
C CYS A 359 -0.44 11.65 5.80
N VAL A 360 0.60 11.85 4.97
CA VAL A 360 1.88 11.13 5.05
C VAL A 360 3.09 12.04 5.13
N ALA A 361 3.23 12.94 4.18
CA ALA A 361 4.45 13.73 4.04
C ALA A 361 4.42 14.99 4.89
N VAL A 362 5.38 15.15 5.81
CA VAL A 362 5.55 16.35 6.67
C VAL A 362 5.64 17.66 5.84
N THR A 363 6.03 17.54 4.57
CA THR A 363 6.10 18.70 3.65
C THR A 363 4.76 19.05 3.00
N GLY A 364 3.67 18.35 3.31
CA GLY A 364 2.36 18.51 2.68
C GLY A 364 2.26 18.00 1.24
N ARG A 365 3.29 17.30 0.74
CA ARG A 365 3.22 16.65 -0.58
C ARG A 365 2.28 15.44 -0.52
N THR A 366 1.53 15.22 -1.58
CA THR A 366 0.82 13.97 -1.78
C THR A 366 1.82 12.82 -1.97
N SER A 367 1.61 11.70 -1.31
CA SER A 367 2.35 10.46 -1.57
C SER A 367 1.45 9.45 -2.31
N SER A 368 2.05 8.45 -2.93
CA SER A 368 1.32 7.41 -3.67
C SER A 368 1.71 6.02 -3.21
N SER A 369 0.73 5.12 -3.15
CA SER A 369 0.92 3.72 -2.78
C SER A 369 -0.02 2.79 -3.57
N ASN A 370 0.28 1.53 -3.59
CA ASN A 370 -0.54 0.44 -4.11
C ASN A 370 -1.06 0.59 -5.57
N PRO A 371 -0.20 0.84 -6.60
CA PRO A 371 1.24 1.00 -6.58
C PRO A 371 1.68 2.44 -6.31
N ASN A 372 2.98 2.65 -6.02
CA ASN A 372 3.53 4.01 -5.95
C ASN A 372 3.69 4.58 -7.36
N GLY A 373 2.65 5.28 -7.84
CA GLY A 373 2.60 5.89 -9.17
C GLY A 373 3.57 7.07 -9.36
N GLN A 374 4.03 7.69 -8.26
CA GLN A 374 4.96 8.84 -8.33
C GLN A 374 6.42 8.43 -8.60
N ASN A 375 6.76 7.15 -8.36
CA ASN A 375 8.10 6.61 -8.57
C ASN A 375 8.23 5.77 -9.85
N ILE A 376 7.25 5.86 -10.75
CA ILE A 376 7.25 5.14 -12.02
C ILE A 376 8.33 5.74 -12.94
N THR A 377 9.26 4.88 -13.41
CA THR A 377 10.32 5.25 -14.36
C THR A 377 9.77 5.43 -15.77
N SER A 378 10.56 6.08 -16.66
CA SER A 378 10.19 6.26 -18.08
C SER A 378 9.81 4.95 -18.77
N ASP A 379 10.57 3.88 -18.50
CA ASP A 379 10.37 2.57 -19.12
C ASP A 379 9.02 1.94 -18.75
N VAL A 380 8.61 2.10 -17.49
CA VAL A 380 7.31 1.58 -16.98
C VAL A 380 6.13 2.41 -17.49
N LYS A 381 6.34 3.72 -17.74
CA LYS A 381 5.27 4.60 -18.28
C LYS A 381 4.72 4.11 -19.61
N GLU A 382 5.50 3.37 -20.37
CA GLU A 382 5.05 2.81 -21.65
C GLU A 382 3.92 1.76 -21.50
N CYS A 383 3.74 1.19 -20.31
CA CYS A 383 2.64 0.29 -20.00
C CYS A 383 1.35 1.03 -19.63
N PHE A 384 1.42 2.35 -19.32
CA PHE A 384 0.23 3.15 -19.06
C PHE A 384 -0.25 3.78 -20.37
N VAL A 385 -1.47 3.44 -20.76
CA VAL A 385 -2.04 3.81 -22.05
C VAL A 385 -3.30 4.65 -21.87
N SER A 386 -3.71 5.33 -22.96
CA SER A 386 -4.95 6.11 -22.95
C SER A 386 -6.17 5.19 -22.90
N ARG A 387 -7.21 5.61 -22.15
CA ARG A 387 -8.52 4.96 -22.16
C ARG A 387 -9.31 5.24 -23.42
N TYR A 388 -8.97 6.30 -24.14
CA TYR A 388 -9.74 6.89 -25.22
C TYR A 388 -9.13 6.58 -26.59
N GLN A 389 -8.43 5.48 -26.70
CA GLN A 389 -7.90 4.98 -27.97
C GLN A 389 -8.82 3.91 -28.53
#